data_b848bdd8fd210433b1575eca2303ccbb
#
_entry.id   b848bdd8fd210433b1575eca2303ccbb
#
_cell.length_a   1.000
_cell.length_b   1.000
_cell.length_c   1.000
_cell.angle_alpha   90.00
_cell.angle_beta   90.00
_cell.angle_gamma   90.00
#
_symmetry.space_group_name_H-M   'P 1'
#
loop_
_entity.id
_entity.type
_entity.pdbx_description
1 polymer ?
#
loop_
_entity_poly.entity_id
_entity_poly.type
_entity_poly.pdbx_seq_one_letter_code
_entity_poly.pdbx_strand_id
1 'polypeptide(L)'
;NNKFKGIWDKEEEGEIYHFIGKDISYFHALFWPSILNGAGYRTPTGIFCHGFLTVDGKKMSKSRGTFIKASDYLKYLDPEFLRYYFSSKLNDGIEDIDLNFDDLTKKINSDLVGKLINLASRCSAFLEKNSELMLSKDLEDEEKFKIFLTDINEIKNFYEERKFSNAISKIMLMTDKANQYINEKKPWSIQDLEEAQKISTQGLNYFRTLVILLSPVMPDLQKKTEDMLNEKDLVWNDSLKPLLNKKIKKFVTLKKRIQKEDIQKLKDELTNINIKTNVEEKRMANEIEYDDSKLSVEIPNEKVHVSDVKGILT
;
A
#
# COMPACT_ATOMS: atom_id res chain seq x y z
N ASN A 1 3.80 31.18 -15.84
CA ASN A 1 4.54 30.02 -15.29
C ASN A 1 4.86 30.13 -13.79
N ASN A 2 3.93 30.68 -12.98
CA ASN A 2 4.14 30.88 -11.54
C ASN A 2 3.55 29.76 -10.66
N LYS A 3 3.14 28.61 -11.21
CA LYS A 3 2.49 27.54 -10.44
C LYS A 3 3.40 26.80 -9.45
N PHE A 4 4.71 26.95 -9.54
CA PHE A 4 5.67 26.24 -8.68
C PHE A 4 6.36 27.12 -7.62
N LYS A 5 6.17 28.43 -7.65
CA LYS A 5 6.81 29.32 -6.66
C LYS A 5 6.27 29.10 -5.25
N GLY A 6 4.96 28.84 -5.06
CA GLY A 6 4.34 28.79 -3.75
C GLY A 6 4.84 27.66 -2.83
N ILE A 7 5.12 26.46 -3.35
CA ILE A 7 5.42 25.29 -2.50
C ILE A 7 6.75 25.43 -1.74
N TRP A 8 7.75 26.10 -2.36
CA TRP A 8 9.09 26.26 -1.80
C TRP A 8 9.34 27.62 -1.15
N ASP A 9 8.37 28.53 -1.17
CA ASP A 9 8.52 29.85 -0.56
C ASP A 9 8.54 29.72 0.97
N LYS A 10 9.39 30.54 1.65
CA LYS A 10 9.55 30.48 3.11
C LYS A 10 8.27 30.77 3.88
N GLU A 11 7.38 31.57 3.30
CA GLU A 11 6.13 32.02 3.90
C GLU A 11 4.98 31.04 3.71
N GLU A 12 5.20 29.94 2.95
CA GLU A 12 4.17 28.93 2.70
C GLU A 12 3.99 28.02 3.92
N GLU A 13 2.75 27.87 4.39
CA GLU A 13 2.43 27.05 5.59
C GLU A 13 2.31 25.56 5.31
N GLY A 14 2.28 25.13 4.04
CA GLY A 14 2.16 23.72 3.67
C GLY A 14 3.36 22.89 4.12
N GLU A 15 3.19 21.59 4.26
CA GLU A 15 4.24 20.65 4.66
C GLU A 15 4.86 19.95 3.44
N ILE A 16 6.17 19.71 3.48
CA ILE A 16 6.91 18.98 2.44
C ILE A 16 7.56 17.77 3.06
N TYR A 17 7.16 16.57 2.61
CA TYR A 17 7.71 15.31 3.07
C TYR A 17 8.43 14.58 1.94
N HIS A 18 9.65 14.13 2.22
CA HIS A 18 10.44 13.30 1.31
C HIS A 18 10.39 11.84 1.77
N PHE A 19 9.89 10.96 0.90
CA PHE A 19 9.96 9.51 1.08
C PHE A 19 11.00 8.95 0.12
N ILE A 20 12.10 8.42 0.63
CA ILE A 20 13.28 8.10 -0.15
C ILE A 20 13.90 6.76 0.24
N GLY A 21 14.66 6.15 -0.67
CA GLY A 21 15.54 5.03 -0.33
C GLY A 21 16.74 5.47 0.51
N LYS A 22 17.25 4.60 1.36
CA LYS A 22 18.37 4.89 2.25
C LYS A 22 19.66 5.29 1.52
N ASP A 23 19.82 4.92 0.25
CA ASP A 23 20.99 5.22 -0.58
C ASP A 23 21.13 6.71 -0.94
N ILE A 24 20.02 7.45 -0.96
CA ILE A 24 20.02 8.89 -1.26
C ILE A 24 19.74 9.76 -0.02
N SER A 25 19.75 9.17 1.17
CA SER A 25 19.48 9.88 2.42
C SER A 25 20.43 11.07 2.63
N TYR A 26 21.70 10.90 2.30
CA TYR A 26 22.70 11.95 2.45
C TYR A 26 22.42 13.16 1.58
N PHE A 27 21.97 12.97 0.35
CA PHE A 27 21.61 14.06 -0.56
C PHE A 27 20.38 14.82 -0.06
N HIS A 28 19.36 14.11 0.43
CA HIS A 28 18.12 14.73 0.90
C HIS A 28 18.20 15.33 2.30
N ALA A 29 19.09 14.80 3.17
CA ALA A 29 19.22 15.26 4.55
C ALA A 29 20.27 16.37 4.73
N LEU A 30 21.27 16.46 3.86
CA LEU A 30 22.35 17.45 3.97
C LEU A 30 22.42 18.39 2.77
N PHE A 31 22.69 17.86 1.56
CA PHE A 31 22.94 18.72 0.40
C PHE A 31 21.71 19.52 -0.02
N TRP A 32 20.60 18.86 -0.19
CA TRP A 32 19.37 19.53 -0.65
C TRP A 32 18.87 20.61 0.30
N PRO A 33 18.76 20.36 1.63
CA PRO A 33 18.41 21.40 2.58
C PRO A 33 19.41 22.56 2.61
N SER A 34 20.71 22.29 2.46
CA SER A 34 21.74 23.34 2.41
C SER A 34 21.59 24.23 1.19
N ILE A 35 21.31 23.65 0.01
CA ILE A 35 21.07 24.39 -1.24
C ILE A 35 19.80 25.24 -1.10
N LEU A 36 18.70 24.66 -0.64
CA LEU A 36 17.44 25.38 -0.44
C LEU A 36 17.60 26.55 0.51
N ASN A 37 18.25 26.35 1.65
CA ASN A 37 18.48 27.41 2.62
C ASN A 37 19.37 28.53 2.05
N GLY A 38 20.45 28.16 1.34
CA GLY A 38 21.33 29.11 0.67
C GLY A 38 20.65 29.92 -0.43
N ALA A 39 19.69 29.32 -1.14
CA ALA A 39 18.89 29.97 -2.17
C ALA A 39 17.67 30.73 -1.64
N GLY A 40 17.46 30.78 -0.33
CA GLY A 40 16.35 31.49 0.29
C GLY A 40 15.01 30.74 0.29
N TYR A 41 14.99 29.46 -0.01
CA TYR A 41 13.82 28.61 0.04
C TYR A 41 13.66 27.91 1.39
N ARG A 42 12.46 27.38 1.67
CA ARG A 42 12.24 26.54 2.85
C ARG A 42 12.78 25.13 2.64
N THR A 43 13.13 24.47 3.73
CA THR A 43 13.57 23.07 3.73
C THR A 43 12.38 22.11 3.88
N PRO A 44 12.54 20.82 3.54
CA PRO A 44 11.53 19.81 3.82
C PRO A 44 11.15 19.75 5.30
N THR A 45 9.86 19.53 5.57
CA THR A 45 9.32 19.35 6.92
C THR A 45 9.80 18.05 7.54
N GLY A 46 9.91 16.99 6.72
CA GLY A 46 10.39 15.69 7.17
C GLY A 46 10.99 14.87 6.03
N ILE A 47 11.94 14.00 6.38
CA ILE A 47 12.61 13.09 5.45
C ILE A 47 12.51 11.69 6.02
N PHE A 48 11.86 10.79 5.29
CA PHE A 48 11.62 9.42 5.70
C PHE A 48 12.32 8.46 4.75
N CYS A 49 13.28 7.72 5.32
CA CYS A 49 14.08 6.75 4.58
C CYS A 49 13.51 5.34 4.78
N HIS A 50 13.49 4.56 3.71
CA HIS A 50 13.19 3.13 3.75
C HIS A 50 14.37 2.31 3.22
N GLY A 51 14.40 1.02 3.53
CA GLY A 51 15.38 0.07 3.03
C GLY A 51 15.26 -0.23 1.54
N PHE A 52 16.12 -1.06 1.00
CA PHE A 52 16.04 -1.51 -0.38
C PHE A 52 14.92 -2.53 -0.56
N LEU A 53 14.38 -2.56 -1.78
CA LEU A 53 13.50 -3.63 -2.22
C LEU A 53 14.35 -4.74 -2.84
N THR A 54 14.23 -5.95 -2.29
CA THR A 54 14.75 -7.18 -2.88
C THR A 54 13.62 -8.00 -3.47
N VAL A 55 13.92 -8.93 -4.35
CA VAL A 55 12.97 -9.87 -4.96
C VAL A 55 13.52 -11.28 -4.80
N ASP A 56 12.78 -12.14 -4.09
CA ASP A 56 13.20 -13.49 -3.72
C ASP A 56 14.66 -13.50 -3.16
N GLY A 57 14.94 -12.58 -2.21
CA GLY A 57 16.22 -12.43 -1.53
C GLY A 57 17.35 -11.79 -2.36
N LYS A 58 17.07 -11.33 -3.59
CA LYS A 58 18.07 -10.73 -4.48
C LYS A 58 17.79 -9.24 -4.68
N LYS A 59 18.86 -8.42 -4.64
CA LYS A 59 18.74 -6.99 -4.96
C LYS A 59 18.20 -6.81 -6.37
N MET A 60 17.22 -5.92 -6.54
CA MET A 60 16.70 -5.54 -7.84
C MET A 60 17.79 -4.93 -8.70
N SER A 61 18.04 -5.51 -9.88
CA SER A 61 19.03 -5.06 -10.83
C SER A 61 18.58 -5.36 -12.25
N LYS A 62 18.68 -4.37 -13.14
CA LYS A 62 18.39 -4.55 -14.57
C LYS A 62 19.35 -5.57 -15.18
N SER A 63 20.65 -5.46 -14.90
CA SER A 63 21.69 -6.34 -15.46
C SER A 63 21.61 -7.78 -14.94
N ARG A 64 21.02 -8.00 -13.76
CA ARG A 64 20.84 -9.34 -13.18
C ARG A 64 19.48 -9.96 -13.46
N GLY A 65 18.60 -9.21 -14.14
CA GLY A 65 17.29 -9.71 -14.47
C GLY A 65 16.32 -9.86 -13.30
N THR A 66 16.55 -9.17 -12.20
CA THR A 66 15.67 -9.18 -11.02
C THR A 66 14.81 -7.91 -10.93
N PHE A 67 14.83 -7.08 -12.00
CA PHE A 67 14.08 -5.84 -12.02
C PHE A 67 12.64 -6.08 -12.49
N ILE A 68 11.67 -5.69 -11.67
CA ILE A 68 10.24 -5.77 -11.97
C ILE A 68 9.73 -4.37 -12.24
N LYS A 69 9.22 -4.13 -13.46
CA LYS A 69 8.49 -2.89 -13.75
C LYS A 69 7.08 -3.00 -13.18
N ALA A 70 6.56 -1.90 -12.65
CA ALA A 70 5.18 -1.85 -12.19
C ALA A 70 4.18 -2.23 -13.30
N SER A 71 4.44 -1.80 -14.55
CA SER A 71 3.63 -2.17 -15.73
C SER A 71 3.53 -3.68 -15.96
N ASP A 72 4.60 -4.42 -15.69
CA ASP A 72 4.61 -5.88 -15.90
C ASP A 72 3.87 -6.60 -14.77
N TYR A 73 4.03 -6.14 -13.53
CA TYR A 73 3.24 -6.62 -12.39
C TYR A 73 1.73 -6.43 -12.62
N LEU A 74 1.33 -5.24 -13.08
CA LEU A 74 -0.07 -4.85 -13.28
C LEU A 74 -0.81 -5.63 -14.37
N LYS A 75 -0.09 -6.34 -15.26
CA LYS A 75 -0.72 -7.23 -16.27
C LYS A 75 -1.38 -8.45 -15.63
N TYR A 76 -0.90 -8.89 -14.48
CA TYR A 76 -1.27 -10.16 -13.86
C TYR A 76 -1.89 -10.02 -12.48
N LEU A 77 -1.50 -9.00 -11.73
CA LEU A 77 -1.88 -8.85 -10.32
C LEU A 77 -2.47 -7.48 -10.00
N ASP A 78 -3.38 -7.47 -9.04
CA ASP A 78 -4.01 -6.26 -8.52
C ASP A 78 -2.97 -5.37 -7.80
N PRO A 79 -2.90 -4.05 -8.10
CA PRO A 79 -1.96 -3.15 -7.45
C PRO A 79 -2.13 -3.09 -5.93
N GLU A 80 -3.33 -3.26 -5.41
CA GLU A 80 -3.59 -3.21 -3.97
C GLU A 80 -3.00 -4.40 -3.21
N PHE A 81 -2.77 -5.53 -3.88
CA PHE A 81 -2.08 -6.66 -3.27
C PHE A 81 -0.64 -6.32 -2.91
N LEU A 82 0.05 -5.60 -3.81
CA LEU A 82 1.42 -5.16 -3.55
C LEU A 82 1.46 -4.08 -2.46
N ARG A 83 0.51 -3.13 -2.50
CA ARG A 83 0.38 -2.10 -1.46
C ARG A 83 0.14 -2.72 -0.09
N TYR A 84 -0.80 -3.66 0.03
CA TYR A 84 -1.08 -4.39 1.26
C TYR A 84 0.14 -5.18 1.76
N TYR A 85 0.81 -5.90 0.85
CA TYR A 85 1.98 -6.69 1.18
C TYR A 85 3.11 -5.83 1.72
N PHE A 86 3.44 -4.74 1.04
CA PHE A 86 4.47 -3.82 1.51
C PHE A 86 4.08 -3.14 2.83
N SER A 87 2.85 -2.65 2.94
CA SER A 87 2.38 -2.06 4.20
C SER A 87 2.45 -3.04 5.37
N SER A 88 2.28 -4.34 5.12
CA SER A 88 2.41 -5.35 6.17
C SER A 88 3.84 -5.62 6.63
N LYS A 89 4.85 -5.07 5.93
CA LYS A 89 6.29 -5.23 6.23
C LYS A 89 6.97 -3.91 6.56
N LEU A 90 6.42 -2.78 6.08
CA LEU A 90 6.98 -1.46 6.31
C LEU A 90 6.74 -0.98 7.75
N ASN A 91 7.80 -0.50 8.36
CA ASN A 91 7.81 0.22 9.64
C ASN A 91 8.51 1.58 9.48
N ASP A 92 8.81 2.23 10.57
CA ASP A 92 9.56 3.50 10.62
C ASP A 92 11.09 3.34 10.52
N GLY A 93 11.58 2.11 10.31
CA GLY A 93 13.01 1.78 10.16
C GLY A 93 13.49 1.77 8.71
N ILE A 94 14.73 1.36 8.54
CA ILE A 94 15.47 1.32 7.27
C ILE A 94 15.79 -0.10 6.80
N GLU A 95 15.09 -1.10 7.32
CA GLU A 95 15.29 -2.50 6.96
C GLU A 95 14.86 -2.74 5.51
N ASP A 96 15.60 -3.65 4.86
CA ASP A 96 15.29 -4.05 3.50
C ASP A 96 13.99 -4.88 3.45
N ILE A 97 13.20 -4.69 2.41
CA ILE A 97 11.94 -5.38 2.19
C ILE A 97 12.12 -6.38 1.07
N ASP A 98 11.77 -7.64 1.32
CA ASP A 98 11.79 -8.67 0.29
C ASP A 98 10.40 -8.90 -0.29
N LEU A 99 10.29 -8.77 -1.61
CA LEU A 99 9.12 -9.22 -2.37
C LEU A 99 9.30 -10.70 -2.69
N ASN A 100 8.77 -11.55 -1.83
CA ASN A 100 8.67 -12.97 -2.09
C ASN A 100 7.25 -13.29 -2.59
N PHE A 101 7.15 -13.88 -3.79
CA PHE A 101 5.85 -14.13 -4.43
C PHE A 101 5.02 -15.21 -3.73
N ASP A 102 5.64 -16.17 -3.09
CA ASP A 102 4.93 -17.23 -2.36
C ASP A 102 4.35 -16.67 -1.05
N ASP A 103 5.11 -15.81 -0.35
CA ASP A 103 4.67 -15.10 0.84
C ASP A 103 3.56 -14.08 0.50
N LEU A 104 3.71 -13.31 -0.59
CA LEU A 104 2.67 -12.44 -1.13
C LEU A 104 1.37 -13.23 -1.36
N THR A 105 1.46 -14.33 -2.10
CA THR A 105 0.29 -15.16 -2.44
C THR A 105 -0.40 -15.69 -1.18
N LYS A 106 0.39 -16.26 -0.26
CA LYS A 106 -0.11 -16.78 1.01
C LYS A 106 -0.80 -15.70 1.82
N LYS A 107 -0.16 -14.53 1.95
CA LYS A 107 -0.68 -13.42 2.77
C LYS A 107 -1.98 -12.84 2.18
N ILE A 108 -2.04 -12.58 0.89
CA ILE A 108 -3.25 -12.08 0.23
C ILE A 108 -4.39 -13.10 0.34
N ASN A 109 -4.11 -14.37 0.02
CA ASN A 109 -5.14 -15.40 -0.02
C ASN A 109 -5.66 -15.77 1.37
N SER A 110 -4.83 -15.70 2.40
CA SER A 110 -5.24 -15.99 3.77
C SER A 110 -5.91 -14.77 4.43
N ASP A 111 -5.22 -13.64 4.48
CA ASP A 111 -5.65 -12.48 5.25
C ASP A 111 -6.80 -11.73 4.58
N LEU A 112 -6.58 -11.26 3.33
CA LEU A 112 -7.60 -10.46 2.65
C LEU A 112 -8.77 -11.31 2.19
N VAL A 113 -8.51 -12.36 1.40
CA VAL A 113 -9.61 -13.13 0.80
C VAL A 113 -10.19 -14.12 1.80
N GLY A 114 -9.34 -14.87 2.50
CA GLY A 114 -9.75 -15.91 3.43
C GLY A 114 -10.42 -15.42 4.70
N LYS A 115 -10.03 -14.24 5.19
CA LYS A 115 -10.59 -13.68 6.42
C LYS A 115 -11.51 -12.48 6.15
N LEU A 116 -10.98 -11.37 5.62
CA LEU A 116 -11.72 -10.11 5.51
C LEU A 116 -12.86 -10.21 4.50
N ILE A 117 -12.60 -10.59 3.25
CA ILE A 117 -13.63 -10.68 2.21
C ILE A 117 -14.65 -11.79 2.52
N ASN A 118 -14.16 -12.90 3.07
CA ASN A 118 -15.03 -14.01 3.46
C ASN A 118 -16.02 -13.62 4.57
N LEU A 119 -15.65 -12.75 5.50
CA LEU A 119 -16.55 -12.19 6.51
C LEU A 119 -17.75 -11.50 5.84
N ALA A 120 -17.49 -10.60 4.89
CA ALA A 120 -18.55 -9.89 4.15
C ALA A 120 -19.42 -10.86 3.33
N SER A 121 -18.81 -11.81 2.64
CA SER A 121 -19.52 -12.81 1.82
C SER A 121 -20.51 -13.63 2.65
N ARG A 122 -20.08 -14.10 3.83
CA ARG A 122 -20.92 -14.93 4.71
C ARG A 122 -22.11 -14.16 5.28
N CYS A 123 -21.90 -12.92 5.73
CA CYS A 123 -22.96 -12.07 6.27
C CYS A 123 -23.92 -11.63 5.17
N SER A 124 -23.42 -11.22 4.00
CA SER A 124 -24.25 -10.80 2.86
C SER A 124 -25.09 -11.94 2.31
N ALA A 125 -24.55 -13.17 2.24
CA ALA A 125 -25.30 -14.34 1.76
C ALA A 125 -26.51 -14.65 2.63
N PHE A 126 -26.39 -14.47 3.96
CA PHE A 126 -27.53 -14.62 4.86
C PHE A 126 -28.59 -13.55 4.60
N LEU A 127 -28.18 -12.29 4.49
CA LEU A 127 -29.10 -11.16 4.25
C LEU A 127 -29.77 -11.25 2.89
N GLU A 128 -29.09 -11.71 1.85
CA GLU A 128 -29.67 -11.94 0.53
C GLU A 128 -30.79 -12.96 0.58
N LYS A 129 -30.58 -14.05 1.32
CA LYS A 129 -31.52 -15.17 1.39
C LYS A 129 -32.75 -14.87 2.26
N ASN A 130 -32.58 -14.12 3.35
CA ASN A 130 -33.56 -14.07 4.43
C ASN A 130 -34.15 -12.67 4.71
N SER A 131 -33.55 -11.58 4.20
CA SER A 131 -34.00 -10.22 4.50
C SER A 131 -33.96 -9.26 3.30
N GLU A 132 -33.98 -9.79 2.08
CA GLU A 132 -33.93 -8.99 0.84
C GLU A 132 -32.79 -7.94 0.84
N LEU A 133 -31.66 -8.28 1.45
CA LEU A 133 -30.50 -7.40 1.61
C LEU A 133 -30.73 -6.16 2.50
N MET A 134 -31.74 -6.20 3.36
CA MET A 134 -31.95 -5.15 4.37
C MET A 134 -31.09 -5.42 5.60
N LEU A 135 -30.37 -4.40 6.02
CA LEU A 135 -29.71 -4.37 7.33
C LEU A 135 -30.75 -4.19 8.44
N SER A 136 -30.50 -4.79 9.59
CA SER A 136 -31.33 -4.62 10.78
C SER A 136 -31.36 -3.16 11.26
N LYS A 137 -32.38 -2.81 12.03
CA LYS A 137 -32.48 -1.50 12.71
C LYS A 137 -31.51 -1.38 13.89
N ASP A 138 -31.12 -2.51 14.47
CA ASP A 138 -30.28 -2.58 15.65
C ASP A 138 -29.14 -3.57 15.43
N LEU A 139 -28.04 -3.40 16.17
CA LEU A 139 -27.00 -4.42 16.32
C LEU A 139 -27.49 -5.53 17.27
N GLU A 140 -26.87 -6.69 17.19
CA GLU A 140 -27.14 -7.77 18.16
C GLU A 140 -26.51 -7.45 19.53
N ASP A 141 -25.31 -6.86 19.53
CA ASP A 141 -24.56 -6.51 20.76
C ASP A 141 -23.82 -5.18 20.54
N GLU A 142 -24.44 -4.06 20.94
CA GLU A 142 -23.86 -2.72 20.81
C GLU A 142 -22.59 -2.55 21.65
N GLU A 143 -22.54 -3.16 22.86
CA GLU A 143 -21.36 -3.05 23.72
C GLU A 143 -20.16 -3.75 23.10
N LYS A 144 -20.37 -4.93 22.54
CA LYS A 144 -19.33 -5.65 21.80
C LYS A 144 -18.85 -4.87 20.58
N PHE A 145 -19.75 -4.17 19.90
CA PHE A 145 -19.38 -3.28 18.80
C PHE A 145 -18.54 -2.09 19.29
N LYS A 146 -18.92 -1.43 20.38
CA LYS A 146 -18.13 -0.33 20.99
C LYS A 146 -16.72 -0.81 21.41
N ILE A 147 -16.63 -1.98 22.04
CA ILE A 147 -15.33 -2.59 22.39
C ILE A 147 -14.48 -2.84 21.14
N PHE A 148 -15.10 -3.29 20.04
CA PHE A 148 -14.38 -3.47 18.76
C PHE A 148 -13.77 -2.18 18.24
N LEU A 149 -14.41 -1.02 18.47
CA LEU A 149 -13.95 0.29 18.02
C LEU A 149 -12.80 0.87 18.85
N THR A 150 -12.47 0.32 20.02
CA THR A 150 -11.44 0.89 20.92
C THR A 150 -10.05 0.95 20.32
N ASP A 151 -9.74 0.05 19.40
CA ASP A 151 -8.44 -0.06 18.76
C ASP A 151 -8.20 0.97 17.61
N ILE A 152 -9.23 1.72 17.20
CA ILE A 152 -9.17 2.60 16.00
C ILE A 152 -8.18 3.75 16.15
N ASN A 153 -8.12 4.38 17.33
CA ASN A 153 -7.19 5.48 17.56
C ASN A 153 -5.72 5.02 17.55
N GLU A 154 -5.46 3.83 18.05
CA GLU A 154 -4.12 3.23 18.00
C GLU A 154 -3.69 2.97 16.55
N ILE A 155 -4.61 2.46 15.71
CA ILE A 155 -4.34 2.25 14.29
C ILE A 155 -4.06 3.57 13.57
N LYS A 156 -4.83 4.62 13.88
CA LYS A 156 -4.58 5.97 13.35
C LYS A 156 -3.16 6.44 13.67
N ASN A 157 -2.76 6.33 14.93
CA ASN A 157 -1.42 6.71 15.37
C ASN A 157 -0.33 5.90 14.65
N PHE A 158 -0.54 4.60 14.42
CA PHE A 158 0.40 3.79 13.65
C PHE A 158 0.58 4.30 12.22
N TYR A 159 -0.50 4.72 11.55
CA TYR A 159 -0.40 5.32 10.22
C TYR A 159 0.36 6.66 10.24
N GLU A 160 0.04 7.55 11.20
CA GLU A 160 0.70 8.85 11.35
C GLU A 160 2.18 8.70 11.68
N GLU A 161 2.56 7.70 12.47
CA GLU A 161 3.94 7.36 12.82
C GLU A 161 4.65 6.50 11.75
N ARG A 162 3.98 6.17 10.64
CA ARG A 162 4.49 5.30 9.55
C ARG A 162 4.81 3.86 9.97
N LYS A 163 4.27 3.42 11.08
CA LYS A 163 4.32 2.04 11.57
C LYS A 163 3.27 1.17 10.87
N PHE A 164 3.37 1.11 9.53
CA PHE A 164 2.34 0.47 8.70
C PHE A 164 2.15 -1.00 9.04
N SER A 165 3.21 -1.75 9.31
CA SER A 165 3.12 -3.16 9.68
C SER A 165 2.33 -3.38 10.98
N ASN A 166 2.45 -2.45 11.93
CA ASN A 166 1.67 -2.48 13.17
C ASN A 166 0.19 -2.19 12.89
N ALA A 167 -0.11 -1.20 12.06
CA ALA A 167 -1.48 -0.89 11.64
C ALA A 167 -2.15 -2.11 10.97
N ILE A 168 -1.48 -2.71 9.97
CA ILE A 168 -2.00 -3.90 9.27
C ILE A 168 -2.18 -5.08 10.24
N SER A 169 -1.20 -5.34 11.11
CA SER A 169 -1.29 -6.42 12.09
C SER A 169 -2.47 -6.23 13.05
N LYS A 170 -2.69 -5.00 13.53
CA LYS A 170 -3.81 -4.66 14.41
C LYS A 170 -5.15 -4.83 13.72
N ILE A 171 -5.28 -4.36 12.47
CA ILE A 171 -6.49 -4.53 11.64
C ILE A 171 -6.78 -6.03 11.42
N MET A 172 -5.75 -6.85 11.19
CA MET A 172 -5.95 -8.29 11.03
C MET A 172 -6.34 -8.99 12.33
N LEU A 173 -5.85 -8.56 13.48
CA LEU A 173 -6.34 -9.03 14.79
C LEU A 173 -7.81 -8.67 15.00
N MET A 174 -8.24 -7.46 14.64
CA MET A 174 -9.65 -7.08 14.64
C MET A 174 -10.47 -7.94 13.66
N THR A 175 -9.92 -8.25 12.49
CA THR A 175 -10.57 -9.15 11.53
C THR A 175 -10.77 -10.56 12.12
N ASP A 176 -9.80 -11.07 12.86
CA ASP A 176 -9.92 -12.36 13.55
C ASP A 176 -11.00 -12.31 14.62
N LYS A 177 -11.10 -11.24 15.44
CA LYS A 177 -12.17 -11.03 16.41
C LYS A 177 -13.56 -11.02 15.74
N ALA A 178 -13.70 -10.32 14.59
CA ALA A 178 -14.95 -10.27 13.84
C ALA A 178 -15.35 -11.65 13.29
N ASN A 179 -14.40 -12.42 12.74
CA ASN A 179 -14.65 -13.78 12.29
C ASN A 179 -14.99 -14.73 13.45
N GLN A 180 -14.33 -14.58 14.61
CA GLN A 180 -14.65 -15.34 15.80
C GLN A 180 -16.10 -15.11 16.24
N TYR A 181 -16.54 -13.84 16.31
CA TYR A 181 -17.93 -13.48 16.62
C TYR A 181 -18.92 -14.18 15.68
N ILE A 182 -18.73 -14.13 14.36
CA ILE A 182 -19.61 -14.79 13.38
C ILE A 182 -19.54 -16.32 13.49
N ASN A 183 -18.38 -16.89 13.82
CA ASN A 183 -18.22 -18.33 14.02
C ASN A 183 -18.91 -18.84 15.30
N GLU A 184 -18.92 -18.02 16.37
CA GLU A 184 -19.62 -18.33 17.62
C GLU A 184 -21.14 -18.21 17.45
N LYS A 185 -21.60 -17.10 16.83
CA LYS A 185 -23.03 -16.80 16.66
C LYS A 185 -23.72 -17.64 15.58
N LYS A 186 -23.02 -18.02 14.52
CA LYS A 186 -23.52 -18.87 13.40
C LYS A 186 -24.90 -18.48 12.90
N PRO A 187 -25.10 -17.24 12.35
CA PRO A 187 -26.43 -16.75 11.98
C PRO A 187 -27.19 -17.68 11.03
N TRP A 188 -26.47 -18.49 10.23
CA TRP A 188 -27.08 -19.47 9.31
C TRP A 188 -27.73 -20.67 10.02
N SER A 189 -27.50 -20.87 11.31
CA SER A 189 -28.06 -21.97 12.11
C SER A 189 -29.12 -21.53 13.13
N ILE A 190 -29.39 -20.22 13.22
CA ILE A 190 -30.37 -19.65 14.12
C ILE A 190 -31.77 -19.71 13.47
N GLN A 191 -32.78 -20.15 14.24
CA GLN A 191 -34.18 -20.21 13.77
C GLN A 191 -34.84 -18.84 13.78
N ASP A 192 -34.51 -17.97 14.73
CA ASP A 192 -34.95 -16.58 14.78
C ASP A 192 -34.25 -15.75 13.71
N LEU A 193 -35.00 -15.45 12.63
CA LEU A 193 -34.48 -14.71 11.49
C LEU A 193 -34.15 -13.25 11.84
N GLU A 194 -34.86 -12.64 12.81
CA GLU A 194 -34.56 -11.27 13.25
C GLU A 194 -33.24 -11.22 14.01
N GLU A 195 -33.01 -12.14 14.94
CA GLU A 195 -31.73 -12.25 15.64
C GLU A 195 -30.59 -12.52 14.66
N ALA A 196 -30.76 -13.46 13.74
CA ALA A 196 -29.76 -13.79 12.74
C ALA A 196 -29.45 -12.60 11.78
N GLN A 197 -30.46 -11.77 11.48
CA GLN A 197 -30.28 -10.51 10.71
C GLN A 197 -29.46 -9.50 11.50
N LYS A 198 -29.71 -9.32 12.81
CA LYS A 198 -28.93 -8.42 13.68
C LYS A 198 -27.45 -8.86 13.73
N ILE A 199 -27.19 -10.15 13.90
CA ILE A 199 -25.83 -10.71 13.89
C ILE A 199 -25.13 -10.46 12.56
N SER A 200 -25.81 -10.74 11.43
CA SER A 200 -25.22 -10.55 10.09
C SER A 200 -24.98 -9.08 9.78
N THR A 201 -25.87 -8.19 10.25
CA THR A 201 -25.71 -6.73 10.17
C THR A 201 -24.48 -6.28 10.96
N GLN A 202 -24.29 -6.80 12.17
CA GLN A 202 -23.12 -6.49 12.99
C GLN A 202 -21.82 -6.99 12.34
N GLY A 203 -21.83 -8.19 11.77
CA GLY A 203 -20.69 -8.71 11.00
C GLY A 203 -20.31 -7.85 9.80
N LEU A 204 -21.30 -7.33 9.07
CA LEU A 204 -21.05 -6.39 7.98
C LEU A 204 -20.57 -5.02 8.47
N ASN A 205 -21.00 -4.56 9.63
CA ASN A 205 -20.45 -3.34 10.26
C ASN A 205 -18.99 -3.53 10.70
N TYR A 206 -18.62 -4.68 11.23
CA TYR A 206 -17.21 -5.00 11.46
C TYR A 206 -16.40 -4.95 10.18
N PHE A 207 -16.88 -5.60 9.11
CA PHE A 207 -16.23 -5.57 7.80
C PHE A 207 -16.09 -4.14 7.26
N ARG A 208 -17.16 -3.34 7.32
CA ARG A 208 -17.17 -1.93 6.91
C ARG A 208 -16.10 -1.11 7.64
N THR A 209 -16.06 -1.22 8.96
CA THR A 209 -15.04 -0.57 9.79
C THR A 209 -13.63 -0.98 9.36
N LEU A 210 -13.36 -2.28 9.21
CA LEU A 210 -12.06 -2.79 8.79
C LEU A 210 -11.62 -2.28 7.42
N VAL A 211 -12.55 -2.16 6.46
CA VAL A 211 -12.26 -1.60 5.14
C VAL A 211 -11.93 -0.12 5.21
N ILE A 212 -12.64 0.66 6.02
CA ILE A 212 -12.34 2.08 6.24
C ILE A 212 -10.92 2.22 6.83
N LEU A 213 -10.56 1.39 7.79
CA LEU A 213 -9.22 1.39 8.39
C LEU A 213 -8.12 0.97 7.39
N LEU A 214 -8.45 0.15 6.40
CA LEU A 214 -7.54 -0.26 5.32
C LEU A 214 -7.49 0.74 4.15
N SER A 215 -8.38 1.71 4.09
CA SER A 215 -8.52 2.62 2.93
C SER A 215 -7.24 3.37 2.55
N PRO A 216 -6.35 3.79 3.48
CA PRO A 216 -5.09 4.41 3.10
C PRO A 216 -4.20 3.49 2.25
N VAL A 217 -4.35 2.17 2.41
CA VAL A 217 -3.59 1.15 1.70
C VAL A 217 -4.37 0.59 0.52
N MET A 218 -5.69 0.40 0.66
CA MET A 218 -6.57 -0.27 -0.30
C MET A 218 -7.79 0.58 -0.70
N PRO A 219 -7.59 1.71 -1.39
CA PRO A 219 -8.68 2.64 -1.74
C PRO A 219 -9.70 2.05 -2.74
N ASP A 220 -9.31 1.12 -3.62
CA ASP A 220 -10.24 0.46 -4.54
C ASP A 220 -11.14 -0.56 -3.80
N LEU A 221 -10.61 -1.24 -2.79
CA LEU A 221 -11.43 -2.08 -1.93
C LEU A 221 -12.48 -1.25 -1.20
N GLN A 222 -12.13 -0.05 -0.70
CA GLN A 222 -13.11 0.86 -0.11
C GLN A 222 -14.20 1.24 -1.10
N LYS A 223 -13.87 1.69 -2.31
CA LYS A 223 -14.85 2.07 -3.34
C LYS A 223 -15.81 0.93 -3.69
N LYS A 224 -15.31 -0.28 -3.82
CA LYS A 224 -16.15 -1.46 -4.06
C LYS A 224 -17.06 -1.78 -2.88
N THR A 225 -16.58 -1.56 -1.66
CA THR A 225 -17.38 -1.72 -0.44
C THR A 225 -18.46 -0.65 -0.32
N GLU A 226 -18.15 0.60 -0.64
CA GLU A 226 -19.11 1.70 -0.71
C GLU A 226 -20.24 1.38 -1.70
N ASP A 227 -19.89 0.89 -2.90
CA ASP A 227 -20.88 0.47 -3.87
C ASP A 227 -21.77 -0.66 -3.36
N MET A 228 -21.18 -1.69 -2.73
CA MET A 228 -21.91 -2.82 -2.15
C MET A 228 -22.86 -2.38 -1.02
N LEU A 229 -22.44 -1.47 -0.16
CA LEU A 229 -23.21 -0.99 0.99
C LEU A 229 -24.15 0.18 0.66
N ASN A 230 -24.22 0.61 -0.60
CA ASN A 230 -24.93 1.83 -1.03
C ASN A 230 -24.47 3.08 -0.28
N GLU A 231 -23.19 3.19 0.04
CA GLU A 231 -22.55 4.35 0.64
C GLU A 231 -21.65 5.09 -0.36
N LYS A 232 -21.20 6.27 -0.01
CA LYS A 232 -20.27 7.08 -0.82
C LYS A 232 -19.35 7.87 0.08
N ASP A 233 -18.13 8.07 -0.41
CA ASP A 233 -17.15 8.98 0.17
C ASP A 233 -16.90 8.73 1.67
N LEU A 234 -16.80 7.44 2.04
CA LEU A 234 -16.52 7.04 3.42
C LEU A 234 -15.21 7.65 3.91
N VAL A 235 -15.28 8.30 5.06
CA VAL A 235 -14.13 8.89 5.76
C VAL A 235 -13.85 8.15 7.06
N TRP A 236 -12.68 8.39 7.64
CA TRP A 236 -12.23 7.72 8.86
C TRP A 236 -13.28 7.71 9.98
N ASN A 237 -13.96 8.84 10.20
CA ASN A 237 -14.95 8.96 11.28
C ASN A 237 -16.21 8.10 11.05
N ASP A 238 -16.48 7.67 9.84
CA ASP A 238 -17.59 6.77 9.55
C ASP A 238 -17.37 5.35 10.10
N SER A 239 -16.12 4.98 10.38
CA SER A 239 -15.79 3.73 11.06
C SER A 239 -16.37 3.63 12.47
N LEU A 240 -16.66 4.76 13.10
CA LEU A 240 -17.17 4.84 14.48
C LEU A 240 -18.68 4.65 14.59
N LYS A 241 -19.41 4.66 13.49
CA LYS A 241 -20.87 4.59 13.46
C LYS A 241 -21.36 3.35 12.71
N PRO A 242 -22.29 2.59 13.26
CA PRO A 242 -22.85 1.44 12.54
C PRO A 242 -23.78 1.90 11.40
N LEU A 243 -23.76 1.15 10.31
CA LEU A 243 -24.73 1.27 9.22
C LEU A 243 -25.92 0.38 9.51
N LEU A 244 -27.09 0.96 9.71
CA LEU A 244 -28.31 0.27 10.12
C LEU A 244 -29.47 0.63 9.19
N ASN A 245 -30.52 -0.20 9.18
CA ASN A 245 -31.78 0.04 8.49
C ASN A 245 -31.61 0.51 7.03
N LYS A 246 -30.70 -0.13 6.30
CA LYS A 246 -30.36 0.25 4.93
C LYS A 246 -30.35 -0.97 4.02
N LYS A 247 -30.87 -0.81 2.81
CA LYS A 247 -30.77 -1.85 1.78
C LYS A 247 -29.41 -1.78 1.12
N ILE A 248 -28.69 -2.90 1.14
CA ILE A 248 -27.39 -3.07 0.47
C ILE A 248 -27.57 -3.75 -0.89
N LYS A 249 -26.52 -3.77 -1.68
CA LYS A 249 -26.49 -4.52 -2.95
C LYS A 249 -26.06 -5.96 -2.73
N LYS A 250 -26.36 -6.81 -3.69
CA LYS A 250 -25.87 -8.19 -3.73
C LYS A 250 -24.35 -8.21 -3.69
N PHE A 251 -23.79 -9.11 -2.86
CA PHE A 251 -22.37 -9.31 -2.76
C PHE A 251 -21.77 -9.76 -4.10
N VAL A 252 -20.77 -9.02 -4.55
CA VAL A 252 -19.87 -9.43 -5.64
C VAL A 252 -18.48 -9.62 -5.10
N THR A 253 -17.68 -10.47 -5.72
CA THR A 253 -16.32 -10.73 -5.25
C THR A 253 -15.49 -9.43 -5.28
N LEU A 254 -15.21 -8.87 -4.11
CA LEU A 254 -14.49 -7.59 -3.96
C LEU A 254 -13.02 -7.72 -4.36
N LYS A 255 -12.38 -8.83 -3.99
CA LYS A 255 -11.01 -9.20 -4.39
C LYS A 255 -10.95 -10.71 -4.64
N LYS A 256 -10.23 -11.11 -5.68
CA LYS A 256 -10.03 -12.52 -6.04
C LYS A 256 -8.74 -13.06 -5.42
N ARG A 257 -8.68 -14.38 -5.22
CA ARG A 257 -7.43 -15.06 -4.82
C ARG A 257 -6.39 -14.93 -5.93
N ILE A 258 -5.13 -14.76 -5.53
CA ILE A 258 -4.00 -14.92 -6.44
C ILE A 258 -3.91 -16.40 -6.82
N GLN A 259 -3.88 -16.67 -8.11
CA GLN A 259 -3.70 -18.02 -8.65
C GLN A 259 -2.22 -18.28 -8.91
N LYS A 260 -1.79 -19.54 -8.79
CA LYS A 260 -0.39 -19.92 -9.07
C LYS A 260 0.02 -19.62 -10.50
N GLU A 261 -0.93 -19.76 -11.41
CA GLU A 261 -0.76 -19.49 -12.84
C GLU A 261 -0.44 -18.03 -13.13
N ASP A 262 -1.03 -17.09 -12.39
CA ASP A 262 -0.77 -15.64 -12.55
C ASP A 262 0.64 -15.29 -12.10
N ILE A 263 1.09 -15.88 -10.98
CA ILE A 263 2.48 -15.74 -10.51
C ILE A 263 3.46 -16.37 -11.50
N GLN A 264 3.15 -17.54 -12.04
CA GLN A 264 4.03 -18.20 -13.00
C GLN A 264 4.17 -17.37 -14.30
N LYS A 265 3.07 -16.87 -14.85
CA LYS A 265 3.09 -15.97 -16.01
C LYS A 265 3.92 -14.73 -15.77
N LEU A 266 3.78 -14.09 -14.59
CA LEU A 266 4.61 -12.95 -14.22
C LEU A 266 6.10 -13.32 -14.17
N LYS A 267 6.45 -14.43 -13.52
CA LYS A 267 7.84 -14.91 -13.45
C LYS A 267 8.42 -15.21 -14.83
N ASP A 268 7.65 -15.86 -15.71
CA ASP A 268 8.07 -16.19 -17.09
C ASP A 268 8.30 -14.92 -17.91
N GLU A 269 7.41 -13.93 -17.81
CA GLU A 269 7.60 -12.64 -18.50
C GLU A 269 8.85 -11.91 -18.02
N LEU A 270 9.06 -11.85 -16.71
CA LEU A 270 10.26 -11.25 -16.12
C LEU A 270 11.54 -11.94 -16.62
N THR A 271 11.54 -13.26 -16.72
CA THR A 271 12.65 -14.03 -17.25
C THR A 271 12.92 -13.71 -18.72
N ASN A 272 11.87 -13.62 -19.54
CA ASN A 272 11.98 -13.30 -20.98
C ASN A 272 12.48 -11.87 -21.24
N ILE A 273 12.00 -10.89 -20.45
CA ILE A 273 12.47 -9.48 -20.52
C ILE A 273 13.95 -9.42 -20.19
N ASN A 274 14.39 -10.14 -19.17
CA ASN A 274 15.77 -10.18 -18.71
C ASN A 274 16.72 -10.76 -19.75
N ILE A 275 16.29 -11.82 -20.45
CA ILE A 275 17.08 -12.41 -21.55
C ILE A 275 17.22 -11.39 -22.68
N LYS A 276 16.17 -10.68 -23.08
CA LYS A 276 16.21 -9.67 -24.13
C LYS A 276 17.14 -8.50 -23.76
N THR A 277 17.01 -7.97 -22.55
CA THR A 277 17.85 -6.86 -22.07
C THR A 277 19.33 -7.24 -22.04
N ASN A 278 19.67 -8.44 -21.54
CA ASN A 278 21.05 -8.92 -21.54
C ASN A 278 21.63 -9.12 -22.95
N VAL A 279 20.81 -9.52 -23.92
CA VAL A 279 21.23 -9.65 -25.31
C VAL A 279 21.48 -8.27 -25.95
N GLU A 280 20.61 -7.30 -25.68
CA GLU A 280 20.76 -5.93 -26.17
C GLU A 280 21.98 -5.22 -25.56
N GLU A 281 22.18 -5.35 -24.23
CA GLU A 281 23.34 -4.78 -23.54
C GLU A 281 24.67 -5.38 -24.08
N LYS A 282 24.71 -6.69 -24.30
CA LYS A 282 25.88 -7.34 -24.92
C LYS A 282 26.10 -6.88 -26.36
N ARG A 283 25.04 -6.65 -27.13
CA ARG A 283 25.13 -6.15 -28.50
C ARG A 283 25.65 -4.72 -28.52
N MET A 284 25.11 -3.82 -27.67
CA MET A 284 25.61 -2.46 -27.52
C MET A 284 27.05 -2.40 -27.03
N ALA A 285 27.44 -3.26 -26.08
CA ALA A 285 28.82 -3.32 -25.60
C ALA A 285 29.80 -3.77 -26.69
N ASN A 286 29.37 -4.63 -27.61
CA ASN A 286 30.18 -5.07 -28.74
C ASN A 286 30.19 -4.05 -29.92
N GLU A 287 29.20 -3.15 -30.00
CA GLU A 287 29.13 -2.09 -31.00
C GLU A 287 29.87 -0.81 -30.60
N ILE A 288 30.22 -0.65 -29.32
CA ILE A 288 31.07 0.46 -28.85
C ILE A 288 32.53 0.03 -29.03
N GLU A 289 33.07 0.22 -30.27
CA GLU A 289 34.51 0.31 -30.45
C GLU A 289 35.01 1.58 -29.74
N TYR A 290 35.67 1.40 -28.59
CA TYR A 290 36.36 2.49 -27.92
C TYR A 290 37.55 2.89 -28.79
N ASP A 291 37.45 4.01 -29.49
CA ASP A 291 38.54 4.68 -30.12
C ASP A 291 39.37 5.43 -29.05
N ASP A 292 40.26 4.71 -28.42
CA ASP A 292 41.18 5.25 -27.38
C ASP A 292 42.00 6.45 -27.90
N SER A 293 42.09 6.66 -29.20
CA SER A 293 42.82 7.78 -29.79
C SER A 293 42.11 9.14 -29.61
N LYS A 294 40.84 9.14 -29.24
CA LYS A 294 40.04 10.37 -29.02
C LYS A 294 39.91 10.78 -27.54
N LEU A 295 40.45 9.98 -26.59
CA LEU A 295 40.41 10.24 -25.17
C LEU A 295 41.74 10.79 -24.62
N SER A 296 42.50 11.58 -25.41
CA SER A 296 43.52 12.44 -24.86
C SER A 296 42.90 13.69 -24.24
N VAL A 297 42.31 13.54 -23.08
CA VAL A 297 42.09 14.68 -22.19
C VAL A 297 43.44 15.06 -21.61
N GLU A 298 44.10 16.08 -22.16
CA GLU A 298 45.19 16.76 -21.49
C GLU A 298 44.61 17.30 -20.18
N ILE A 299 44.91 16.60 -19.06
CA ILE A 299 44.65 17.14 -17.73
C ILE A 299 45.65 18.28 -17.56
N PRO A 300 45.22 19.54 -17.46
CA PRO A 300 46.13 20.64 -17.22
C PRO A 300 46.85 20.39 -15.90
N ASN A 301 48.15 20.40 -15.96
CA ASN A 301 49.05 20.24 -14.77
C ASN A 301 48.95 21.42 -13.80
N GLU A 302 48.03 22.32 -13.96
CA GLU A 302 47.80 23.46 -13.06
C GLU A 302 46.82 23.10 -11.96
N LYS A 303 47.23 23.26 -10.72
CA LYS A 303 46.37 23.17 -9.55
C LYS A 303 45.23 24.19 -9.70
N VAL A 304 44.02 23.71 -9.94
CA VAL A 304 42.83 24.56 -9.94
C VAL A 304 42.66 25.18 -8.56
N HIS A 305 42.79 26.49 -8.46
CA HIS A 305 42.59 27.22 -7.22
C HIS A 305 41.07 27.33 -6.96
N VAL A 306 40.65 27.22 -5.69
CA VAL A 306 39.23 27.28 -5.29
C VAL A 306 38.56 28.59 -5.75
N SER A 307 39.32 29.64 -6.04
CA SER A 307 38.86 30.89 -6.63
C SER A 307 38.30 30.77 -8.06
N ASP A 308 38.71 29.71 -8.82
CA ASP A 308 38.35 29.58 -10.24
C ASP A 308 37.00 28.88 -10.41
N VAL A 309 36.46 28.31 -9.34
CA VAL A 309 35.13 27.66 -9.31
C VAL A 309 33.99 28.67 -9.14
N LYS A 310 34.29 29.94 -8.78
CA LYS A 310 33.27 30.98 -8.57
C LYS A 310 32.51 31.42 -9.85
N GLY A 311 33.02 31.08 -11.04
CA GLY A 311 32.39 31.43 -12.31
C GLY A 311 31.39 30.39 -12.85
N ILE A 312 31.20 29.25 -12.20
CA ILE A 312 30.33 28.15 -12.65
C ILE A 312 28.98 28.16 -11.89
N LEU A 313 28.86 28.94 -10.82
CA LEU A 313 27.68 29.03 -9.96
C LEU A 313 26.92 30.38 -10.04
N THR A 314 27.13 31.17 -11.05
CA THR A 314 26.29 32.33 -11.43
C THR A 314 25.50 31.95 -12.74
#